data_24c1f7523b7d5fcbe467efc17fa62596
#
_entry.id   24c1f7523b7d5fcbe467efc17fa62596
#
_cell.length_a   1.000
_cell.length_b   1.000
_cell.length_c   1.000
_cell.angle_alpha   90.00
_cell.angle_beta   90.00
_cell.angle_gamma   90.00
#
_symmetry.space_group_name_H-M   'P 1'
#
loop_
_entity.id
_entity.type
_entity.pdbx_description
1 polymer ?
#
loop_
_entity_poly.entity_id
_entity_poly.type
_entity_poly.pdbx_seq_one_letter_code
_entity_poly.pdbx_strand_id
1 'polypeptide(L)'
;MFVALLVNAMVSPVAALSPPEVFANVAPALVVLEVLDGEGRRVGSYSATRLAAGRFVTVCEVLDGAASLQLGAGPQPLPARVLARDRERNLCLLAADGDGGPTLPRARPSAPGGRVFAVSNALGLGLGISEGVVSGVRRFSVGDYVQFTAPISPGSEGGALVDEAGALVGIIDYRRRDGQNVNFASLAAWVDEIEARAARSVEQLQRYDAATALLKAERWSELQTLSADWARREPDSADAWRFAMGAARGLKQGPQELDAWRALWRISPDRPDVGYGYGRALAAAGLRSEALTHAQALVAAHREYAPARLLVAQLRQAAGQHREAEASYREALDLDPWQMPAYWGLADLARLRGDHATSISLYTRLASLYPEAPGPRYALVQVYLAANKPARAYGVLDRFPASDRDAAVTWFLRGVVEMRLGRPEAAIGAFRESLARKLQGPERAWVSVGLTYYEMKRFPEAIAAFEAARIANPGDGDSEYQLGVMLKDGGRPEEALAGFQALAARAPDEARNWRQVGFTLSMLNRQAEAVPALERSLQIDPAQAKVWAVLIEARRLLGRRAAALDAYEKLRALDGQAAEEAWRANFAALEEKGAAR
;
A
#
# COMPACT_ATOMS: atom_id res chain seq x y z
N MET A 1 -2.42 -8.50 -78.27
CA MET A 1 -2.93 -7.38 -77.44
C MET A 1 -4.11 -7.90 -76.62
N PHE A 2 -3.87 -8.49 -75.45
CA PHE A 2 -4.90 -9.01 -74.54
C PHE A 2 -5.07 -8.01 -73.45
N VAL A 3 -6.23 -7.39 -73.31
CA VAL A 3 -6.63 -6.52 -72.24
C VAL A 3 -7.18 -7.40 -71.09
N ALA A 4 -6.48 -7.49 -70.01
CA ALA A 4 -6.96 -8.14 -68.77
C ALA A 4 -7.89 -7.16 -68.04
N LEU A 5 -9.18 -7.44 -67.98
CA LEU A 5 -10.12 -6.77 -67.05
C LEU A 5 -9.85 -7.25 -65.64
N LEU A 6 -9.32 -6.37 -64.80
CA LEU A 6 -9.30 -6.51 -63.33
C LEU A 6 -10.71 -6.20 -62.82
N VAL A 7 -11.44 -7.23 -62.40
CA VAL A 7 -12.67 -7.09 -61.63
C VAL A 7 -12.27 -6.82 -60.19
N ASN A 8 -12.29 -5.54 -59.80
CA ASN A 8 -12.22 -5.14 -58.40
C ASN A 8 -13.56 -5.51 -57.72
N ALA A 9 -13.61 -6.64 -57.04
CA ALA A 9 -14.71 -6.92 -56.13
C ALA A 9 -14.64 -5.92 -54.96
N MET A 10 -15.46 -4.88 -55.02
CA MET A 10 -15.72 -4.00 -53.87
C MET A 10 -16.39 -4.86 -52.78
N VAL A 11 -15.63 -5.24 -51.76
CA VAL A 11 -16.20 -5.73 -50.50
C VAL A 11 -16.87 -4.52 -49.86
N SER A 12 -18.18 -4.44 -49.94
CA SER A 12 -18.95 -3.42 -49.20
C SER A 12 -18.63 -3.57 -47.70
N PRO A 13 -18.27 -2.49 -47.00
CA PRO A 13 -18.13 -2.59 -45.56
C PRO A 13 -19.48 -3.02 -44.95
N VAL A 14 -19.48 -4.11 -44.22
CA VAL A 14 -20.64 -4.49 -43.39
C VAL A 14 -20.93 -3.31 -42.47
N ALA A 15 -22.12 -2.74 -42.58
CA ALA A 15 -22.52 -1.62 -41.73
C ALA A 15 -22.44 -2.06 -40.28
N ALA A 16 -21.75 -1.28 -39.44
CA ALA A 16 -21.68 -1.54 -37.98
C ALA A 16 -23.09 -1.50 -37.40
N LEU A 17 -23.43 -2.52 -36.61
CA LEU A 17 -24.74 -2.62 -35.98
C LEU A 17 -24.89 -1.54 -34.86
N SER A 18 -26.10 -1.05 -34.67
CA SER A 18 -26.43 -0.20 -33.52
C SER A 18 -26.45 -1.02 -32.23
N PRO A 19 -26.25 -0.43 -31.04
CA PRO A 19 -26.30 -1.17 -29.77
C PRO A 19 -27.57 -2.00 -29.57
N PRO A 20 -28.80 -1.52 -29.93
CA PRO A 20 -30.01 -2.35 -29.83
C PRO A 20 -29.97 -3.57 -30.77
N GLU A 21 -29.43 -3.42 -31.99
CA GLU A 21 -29.29 -4.54 -32.94
C GLU A 21 -28.25 -5.55 -32.45
N VAL A 22 -27.11 -5.09 -31.92
CA VAL A 22 -26.12 -5.99 -31.28
C VAL A 22 -26.78 -6.75 -30.12
N PHE A 23 -27.53 -6.07 -29.27
CA PHE A 23 -28.19 -6.72 -28.14
C PHE A 23 -29.21 -7.77 -28.62
N ALA A 24 -30.05 -7.43 -29.59
CA ALA A 24 -31.06 -8.35 -30.11
C ALA A 24 -30.44 -9.62 -30.70
N ASN A 25 -29.28 -9.50 -31.37
CA ASN A 25 -28.57 -10.62 -31.99
C ASN A 25 -27.79 -11.46 -30.97
N VAL A 26 -27.27 -10.86 -29.90
CA VAL A 26 -26.32 -11.48 -28.95
C VAL A 26 -27.04 -12.06 -27.73
N ALA A 27 -28.04 -11.34 -27.17
CA ALA A 27 -28.74 -11.76 -25.95
C ALA A 27 -29.35 -13.18 -26.00
N PRO A 28 -29.89 -13.68 -27.15
CA PRO A 28 -30.37 -15.06 -27.21
C PRO A 28 -29.29 -16.14 -27.05
N ALA A 29 -28.02 -15.79 -27.20
CA ALA A 29 -26.89 -16.68 -26.95
C ALA A 29 -26.39 -16.65 -25.49
N LEU A 30 -26.97 -15.81 -24.63
CA LEU A 30 -26.63 -15.73 -23.22
C LEU A 30 -27.78 -16.20 -22.35
N VAL A 31 -27.43 -16.71 -21.18
CA VAL A 31 -28.40 -17.10 -20.15
C VAL A 31 -27.94 -16.59 -18.78
N VAL A 32 -28.90 -16.34 -17.90
CA VAL A 32 -28.61 -16.07 -16.51
C VAL A 32 -28.21 -17.39 -15.85
N LEU A 33 -27.12 -17.39 -15.12
CA LEU A 33 -26.65 -18.51 -14.32
C LEU A 33 -26.94 -18.22 -12.84
N GLU A 34 -27.81 -19.04 -12.24
CA GLU A 34 -28.05 -18.98 -10.81
C GLU A 34 -27.26 -20.06 -10.08
N VAL A 35 -26.58 -19.63 -9.03
CA VAL A 35 -25.75 -20.47 -8.16
C VAL A 35 -26.49 -20.63 -6.85
N LEU A 36 -26.74 -21.89 -6.43
CA LEU A 36 -27.51 -22.23 -5.25
C LEU A 36 -26.64 -22.95 -4.22
N ASP A 37 -26.93 -22.69 -2.93
CA ASP A 37 -26.34 -23.41 -1.79
C ASP A 37 -27.02 -24.78 -1.55
N GLY A 38 -26.55 -25.50 -0.50
CA GLY A 38 -27.09 -26.81 -0.13
C GLY A 38 -28.53 -26.78 0.36
N GLU A 39 -29.09 -25.60 0.65
CA GLU A 39 -30.49 -25.41 1.05
C GLU A 39 -31.35 -24.94 -0.13
N GLY A 40 -30.78 -24.85 -1.34
CA GLY A 40 -31.46 -24.40 -2.54
C GLY A 40 -31.68 -22.88 -2.59
N ARG A 41 -31.03 -22.10 -1.73
CA ARG A 41 -31.10 -20.63 -1.74
C ARG A 41 -30.08 -20.09 -2.75
N ARG A 42 -30.50 -19.06 -3.48
CA ARG A 42 -29.63 -18.37 -4.41
C ARG A 42 -28.52 -17.60 -3.68
N VAL A 43 -27.27 -17.98 -3.93
CA VAL A 43 -26.06 -17.31 -3.40
C VAL A 43 -25.41 -16.39 -4.41
N GLY A 44 -25.75 -16.53 -5.71
CA GLY A 44 -25.25 -15.66 -6.76
C GLY A 44 -26.08 -15.75 -8.03
N SER A 45 -26.05 -14.67 -8.83
CA SER A 45 -26.67 -14.58 -10.15
C SER A 45 -25.66 -13.97 -11.12
N TYR A 46 -25.26 -14.74 -12.12
CA TYR A 46 -24.17 -14.45 -13.04
C TYR A 46 -24.61 -14.62 -14.50
N SER A 47 -23.64 -14.63 -15.39
CA SER A 47 -23.89 -14.86 -16.82
C SER A 47 -23.27 -16.17 -17.27
N ALA A 48 -23.86 -16.79 -18.29
CA ALA A 48 -23.22 -17.84 -19.05
C ALA A 48 -23.47 -17.63 -20.56
N THR A 49 -22.45 -17.85 -21.37
CA THR A 49 -22.48 -17.68 -22.83
C THR A 49 -22.60 -19.05 -23.49
N ARG A 50 -23.56 -19.22 -24.40
CA ARG A 50 -23.80 -20.48 -25.12
C ARG A 50 -22.74 -20.69 -26.19
N LEU A 51 -22.18 -21.90 -26.22
CA LEU A 51 -21.15 -22.34 -27.17
C LEU A 51 -21.69 -23.32 -28.22
N ALA A 52 -22.65 -24.14 -27.80
CA ALA A 52 -23.36 -25.13 -28.63
C ALA A 52 -24.68 -25.47 -27.95
N ALA A 53 -25.52 -26.27 -28.57
CA ALA A 53 -26.73 -26.79 -27.99
C ALA A 53 -26.41 -27.51 -26.65
N GLY A 54 -27.03 -27.07 -25.57
CA GLY A 54 -26.80 -27.60 -24.23
C GLY A 54 -25.41 -27.35 -23.62
N ARG A 55 -24.57 -26.52 -24.24
CA ARG A 55 -23.20 -26.21 -23.75
C ARG A 55 -23.01 -24.72 -23.53
N PHE A 56 -22.52 -24.36 -22.36
CA PHE A 56 -22.31 -22.98 -21.96
C PHE A 56 -20.94 -22.79 -21.29
N VAL A 57 -20.41 -21.58 -21.41
CA VAL A 57 -19.19 -21.19 -20.69
C VAL A 57 -19.50 -20.09 -19.69
N THR A 58 -18.87 -20.19 -18.54
CA THR A 58 -18.83 -19.14 -17.52
C THR A 58 -17.45 -19.12 -16.88
N VAL A 59 -17.20 -18.19 -15.94
CA VAL A 59 -15.95 -18.21 -15.15
C VAL A 59 -16.06 -19.20 -14.00
N CYS A 60 -14.96 -19.88 -13.69
CA CYS A 60 -14.95 -20.94 -12.67
C CYS A 60 -15.16 -20.39 -11.25
N GLU A 61 -14.70 -19.18 -10.97
CA GLU A 61 -14.77 -18.56 -9.65
C GLU A 61 -16.22 -18.41 -9.14
N VAL A 62 -17.16 -18.13 -10.05
CA VAL A 62 -18.59 -17.97 -9.66
C VAL A 62 -19.24 -19.29 -9.27
N LEU A 63 -18.62 -20.42 -9.60
CA LEU A 63 -19.12 -21.77 -9.27
C LEU A 63 -18.57 -22.31 -7.95
N ASP A 64 -17.67 -21.59 -7.32
CA ASP A 64 -17.01 -22.06 -6.10
C ASP A 64 -17.99 -22.04 -4.92
N GLY A 65 -18.18 -23.19 -4.29
CA GLY A 65 -19.15 -23.36 -3.20
C GLY A 65 -20.59 -23.60 -3.68
N ALA A 66 -20.82 -23.72 -5.01
CA ALA A 66 -22.12 -24.09 -5.54
C ALA A 66 -22.50 -25.53 -5.16
N ALA A 67 -23.69 -25.73 -4.60
CA ALA A 67 -24.27 -27.05 -4.43
C ALA A 67 -25.07 -27.49 -5.66
N SER A 68 -25.70 -26.53 -6.35
CA SER A 68 -26.38 -26.76 -7.63
C SER A 68 -26.40 -25.52 -8.49
N LEU A 69 -26.60 -25.71 -9.79
CA LEU A 69 -26.59 -24.68 -10.82
C LEU A 69 -27.86 -24.69 -11.64
N GLN A 70 -28.37 -23.53 -11.98
CA GLN A 70 -29.54 -23.36 -12.83
C GLN A 70 -29.28 -22.32 -13.93
N LEU A 71 -29.74 -22.58 -15.16
CA LEU A 71 -29.68 -21.67 -16.29
C LEU A 71 -31.06 -21.13 -16.61
N GLY A 72 -31.17 -19.81 -16.76
CA GLY A 72 -32.42 -19.10 -17.02
C GLY A 72 -33.03 -18.51 -15.74
N ALA A 73 -33.60 -17.31 -15.86
CA ALA A 73 -34.29 -16.59 -14.77
C ALA A 73 -35.83 -16.78 -14.77
N GLY A 74 -36.35 -17.75 -15.54
CA GLY A 74 -37.77 -17.99 -15.70
C GLY A 74 -38.33 -18.97 -14.66
N PRO A 75 -39.63 -19.24 -14.73
CA PRO A 75 -40.31 -20.17 -13.78
C PRO A 75 -39.88 -21.64 -13.94
N GLN A 76 -39.16 -21.97 -15.01
CA GLN A 76 -38.64 -23.32 -15.27
C GLN A 76 -37.15 -23.22 -15.66
N PRO A 77 -36.24 -22.93 -14.69
CA PRO A 77 -34.83 -22.90 -14.96
C PRO A 77 -34.30 -24.30 -15.30
N LEU A 78 -33.33 -24.36 -16.20
CA LEU A 78 -32.71 -25.63 -16.61
C LEU A 78 -31.60 -26.01 -15.60
N PRO A 79 -31.65 -27.19 -14.98
CA PRO A 79 -30.54 -27.68 -14.18
C PRO A 79 -29.26 -27.80 -15.02
N ALA A 80 -28.17 -27.34 -14.47
CA ALA A 80 -26.86 -27.40 -15.16
C ALA A 80 -25.83 -28.16 -14.33
N ARG A 81 -24.87 -28.77 -15.03
CA ARG A 81 -23.72 -29.44 -14.41
C ARG A 81 -22.43 -29.00 -15.05
N VAL A 82 -21.36 -29.00 -14.27
CA VAL A 82 -20.03 -28.67 -14.78
C VAL A 82 -19.49 -29.85 -15.59
N LEU A 83 -19.10 -29.61 -16.84
CA LEU A 83 -18.45 -30.58 -17.73
C LEU A 83 -16.93 -30.55 -17.59
N ALA A 84 -16.37 -29.34 -17.58
CA ALA A 84 -14.93 -29.15 -17.56
C ALA A 84 -14.56 -27.85 -16.83
N ARG A 85 -13.38 -27.84 -16.21
CA ARG A 85 -12.84 -26.68 -15.48
C ARG A 85 -11.42 -26.40 -15.93
N ASP A 86 -11.20 -25.33 -16.70
CA ASP A 86 -9.89 -24.73 -16.91
C ASP A 86 -9.67 -23.65 -15.87
N ARG A 87 -9.26 -24.05 -14.67
CA ARG A 87 -9.10 -23.15 -13.55
C ARG A 87 -7.94 -22.17 -13.71
N GLU A 88 -6.95 -22.52 -14.52
CA GLU A 88 -5.83 -21.59 -14.80
C GLU A 88 -6.32 -20.35 -15.53
N ARG A 89 -7.23 -20.53 -16.49
CA ARG A 89 -7.82 -19.46 -17.28
C ARG A 89 -9.17 -18.98 -16.75
N ASN A 90 -9.59 -19.50 -15.59
CA ASN A 90 -10.88 -19.20 -14.96
C ASN A 90 -12.10 -19.48 -15.85
N LEU A 91 -12.03 -20.48 -16.77
CA LEU A 91 -13.12 -20.82 -17.68
C LEU A 91 -13.69 -22.19 -17.35
N CYS A 92 -15.02 -22.25 -17.12
CA CYS A 92 -15.75 -23.46 -16.84
C CYS A 92 -16.80 -23.73 -17.92
N LEU A 93 -16.83 -24.98 -18.42
CA LEU A 93 -17.83 -25.47 -19.34
C LEU A 93 -18.98 -26.12 -18.58
N LEU A 94 -20.20 -25.71 -18.89
CA LEU A 94 -21.42 -26.24 -18.29
C LEU A 94 -22.22 -27.00 -19.35
N ALA A 95 -22.99 -28.00 -18.88
CA ALA A 95 -24.01 -28.67 -19.66
C ALA A 95 -25.39 -28.50 -19.02
N ALA A 96 -26.40 -28.31 -19.87
CA ALA A 96 -27.81 -28.37 -19.52
C ALA A 96 -28.59 -29.03 -20.66
N ASP A 97 -29.52 -29.89 -20.32
CA ASP A 97 -30.35 -30.61 -21.31
C ASP A 97 -31.52 -29.72 -21.79
N GLY A 98 -31.81 -29.78 -23.08
CA GLY A 98 -33.06 -29.18 -23.63
C GLY A 98 -32.94 -27.75 -24.16
N ASP A 99 -31.73 -27.15 -24.24
CA ASP A 99 -31.54 -25.80 -24.79
C ASP A 99 -30.87 -25.80 -26.18
N GLY A 100 -31.63 -25.41 -27.21
CA GLY A 100 -31.22 -25.35 -28.61
C GLY A 100 -31.07 -23.92 -29.18
N GLY A 101 -30.82 -22.90 -28.35
CA GLY A 101 -30.67 -21.50 -28.83
C GLY A 101 -29.42 -21.22 -29.67
N PRO A 102 -29.30 -20.00 -30.23
CA PRO A 102 -28.20 -19.59 -31.12
C PRO A 102 -26.86 -19.51 -30.39
N THR A 103 -25.78 -19.58 -31.16
CA THR A 103 -24.41 -19.37 -30.69
C THR A 103 -23.82 -18.14 -31.37
N LEU A 104 -22.76 -17.57 -30.79
CA LEU A 104 -22.06 -16.42 -31.37
C LEU A 104 -20.90 -16.86 -32.24
N PRO A 105 -20.74 -16.30 -33.46
CA PRO A 105 -19.50 -16.44 -34.20
C PRO A 105 -18.34 -15.87 -33.42
N ARG A 106 -17.14 -16.40 -33.60
CA ARG A 106 -15.96 -15.97 -32.85
C ARG A 106 -15.14 -14.97 -33.65
N ALA A 107 -14.62 -13.95 -32.95
CA ALA A 107 -13.72 -12.96 -33.53
C ALA A 107 -12.44 -12.84 -32.73
N ARG A 108 -11.40 -12.29 -33.31
CA ARG A 108 -10.20 -11.81 -32.59
C ARG A 108 -10.47 -10.40 -32.07
N PRO A 109 -9.84 -10.01 -30.96
CA PRO A 109 -9.90 -8.63 -30.51
C PRO A 109 -9.41 -7.67 -31.61
N SER A 110 -10.12 -6.59 -31.81
CA SER A 110 -9.67 -5.49 -32.66
C SER A 110 -8.46 -4.77 -32.04
N ALA A 111 -7.80 -3.92 -32.82
CA ALA A 111 -6.76 -3.03 -32.31
C ALA A 111 -7.32 -2.10 -31.21
N PRO A 112 -6.45 -1.54 -30.33
CA PRO A 112 -6.88 -0.54 -29.35
C PRO A 112 -7.71 0.57 -29.98
N GLY A 113 -8.82 0.92 -29.33
CA GLY A 113 -9.83 1.86 -29.85
C GLY A 113 -10.99 1.19 -30.62
N GLY A 114 -10.87 -0.10 -30.96
CA GLY A 114 -11.98 -0.84 -31.60
C GLY A 114 -13.18 -0.97 -30.66
N ARG A 115 -14.37 -0.77 -31.21
CA ARG A 115 -15.64 -0.76 -30.49
C ARG A 115 -16.02 -2.16 -30.01
N VAL A 116 -16.46 -2.28 -28.77
CA VAL A 116 -16.92 -3.55 -28.18
C VAL A 116 -18.13 -3.34 -27.29
N PHE A 117 -18.89 -4.40 -27.12
CA PHE A 117 -20.08 -4.42 -26.25
C PHE A 117 -19.95 -5.56 -25.24
N ALA A 118 -20.26 -5.27 -23.97
CA ALA A 118 -20.40 -6.28 -22.95
C ALA A 118 -21.90 -6.59 -22.76
N VAL A 119 -22.28 -7.83 -23.04
CA VAL A 119 -23.64 -8.33 -22.83
C VAL A 119 -23.62 -9.31 -21.66
N SER A 120 -24.36 -9.01 -20.59
CA SER A 120 -24.24 -9.74 -19.33
C SER A 120 -25.42 -9.48 -18.39
N ASN A 121 -25.51 -10.28 -17.31
CA ASN A 121 -26.49 -10.13 -16.21
C ASN A 121 -25.92 -9.26 -15.09
N ALA A 122 -25.64 -7.99 -15.34
CA ALA A 122 -25.10 -7.08 -14.35
C ALA A 122 -26.04 -6.90 -13.14
N LEU A 123 -25.50 -7.06 -11.94
CA LEU A 123 -26.23 -6.95 -10.66
C LEU A 123 -27.43 -7.92 -10.50
N GLY A 124 -27.53 -8.96 -11.34
CA GLY A 124 -28.66 -9.89 -11.30
C GLY A 124 -29.99 -9.30 -11.77
N LEU A 125 -29.95 -8.19 -12.52
CA LEU A 125 -31.14 -7.45 -12.98
C LEU A 125 -31.68 -7.94 -14.33
N GLY A 126 -31.11 -9.00 -14.89
CA GLY A 126 -31.37 -9.50 -16.23
C GLY A 126 -30.29 -9.11 -17.23
N LEU A 127 -30.37 -9.66 -18.45
CA LEU A 127 -29.40 -9.38 -19.48
C LEU A 127 -29.48 -7.91 -19.95
N GLY A 128 -28.35 -7.26 -19.96
CA GLY A 128 -28.18 -5.89 -20.43
C GLY A 128 -26.95 -5.75 -21.33
N ILE A 129 -26.79 -4.60 -21.96
CA ILE A 129 -25.67 -4.26 -22.83
C ILE A 129 -24.99 -2.97 -22.34
N SER A 130 -23.68 -2.95 -22.36
CA SER A 130 -22.87 -1.74 -22.20
C SER A 130 -21.86 -1.62 -23.33
N GLU A 131 -21.51 -0.39 -23.70
CA GLU A 131 -20.61 -0.09 -24.81
C GLU A 131 -19.28 0.46 -24.31
N GLY A 132 -18.19 0.13 -25.00
CA GLY A 132 -16.86 0.62 -24.75
C GLY A 132 -15.91 0.32 -25.90
N VAL A 133 -14.61 0.38 -25.62
CA VAL A 133 -13.57 0.09 -26.60
C VAL A 133 -12.56 -0.91 -26.06
N VAL A 134 -11.88 -1.62 -26.94
CA VAL A 134 -10.68 -2.39 -26.61
C VAL A 134 -9.59 -1.42 -26.19
N SER A 135 -9.08 -1.53 -24.98
CA SER A 135 -7.91 -0.77 -24.51
C SER A 135 -6.60 -1.43 -24.93
N GLY A 136 -6.62 -2.74 -25.16
CA GLY A 136 -5.48 -3.53 -25.64
C GLY A 136 -5.62 -4.99 -25.26
N VAL A 137 -4.67 -5.80 -25.74
CA VAL A 137 -4.48 -7.18 -25.27
C VAL A 137 -3.33 -7.18 -24.27
N ARG A 138 -3.59 -7.72 -23.10
CA ARG A 138 -2.61 -7.75 -21.99
C ARG A 138 -2.17 -9.16 -21.72
N ARG A 139 -0.86 -9.36 -21.72
CA ARG A 139 -0.27 -10.66 -21.41
C ARG A 139 -0.17 -10.84 -19.89
N PHE A 140 -0.85 -11.83 -19.42
CA PHE A 140 -0.72 -12.35 -18.05
C PHE A 140 -0.06 -13.74 -18.11
N SER A 141 0.22 -14.27 -16.95
CA SER A 141 0.84 -15.58 -16.77
C SER A 141 0.11 -16.74 -17.45
N VAL A 142 -1.20 -16.68 -17.49
CA VAL A 142 -2.06 -17.74 -18.04
C VAL A 142 -2.38 -17.52 -19.54
N GLY A 143 -1.94 -16.39 -20.10
CA GLY A 143 -2.14 -16.02 -21.51
C GLY A 143 -2.60 -14.59 -21.71
N ASP A 144 -3.13 -14.29 -22.87
CA ASP A 144 -3.51 -12.96 -23.29
C ASP A 144 -4.98 -12.67 -22.97
N TYR A 145 -5.26 -11.58 -22.26
CA TYR A 145 -6.61 -11.08 -21.95
C TYR A 145 -6.93 -9.82 -22.75
N VAL A 146 -8.20 -9.65 -23.09
CA VAL A 146 -8.69 -8.40 -23.67
C VAL A 146 -8.99 -7.42 -22.56
N GLN A 147 -8.28 -6.29 -22.53
CA GLN A 147 -8.63 -5.15 -21.67
C GLN A 147 -9.63 -4.27 -22.41
N PHE A 148 -10.72 -3.88 -21.76
CA PHE A 148 -11.78 -3.08 -22.35
C PHE A 148 -12.40 -2.10 -21.37
N THR A 149 -13.14 -1.09 -21.90
CA THR A 149 -13.72 -0.01 -21.11
C THR A 149 -15.23 -0.10 -20.91
N ALA A 150 -15.94 -1.00 -21.60
CA ALA A 150 -17.39 -1.14 -21.41
C ALA A 150 -17.70 -1.40 -19.93
N PRO A 151 -18.58 -0.61 -19.30
CA PRO A 151 -18.91 -0.79 -17.88
C PRO A 151 -19.47 -2.17 -17.58
N ILE A 152 -18.93 -2.83 -16.55
CA ILE A 152 -19.45 -4.09 -16.01
C ILE A 152 -19.64 -3.99 -14.49
N SER A 153 -20.45 -4.89 -13.95
CA SER A 153 -20.77 -4.96 -12.51
C SER A 153 -20.78 -6.42 -12.07
N PRO A 154 -20.75 -6.71 -10.76
CA PRO A 154 -20.92 -8.07 -10.25
C PRO A 154 -22.13 -8.75 -10.91
N GLY A 155 -21.97 -10.01 -11.34
CA GLY A 155 -22.94 -10.75 -12.13
C GLY A 155 -22.67 -10.71 -13.65
N SER A 156 -21.79 -9.82 -14.10
CA SER A 156 -21.35 -9.78 -15.51
C SER A 156 -20.42 -10.94 -15.88
N GLU A 157 -19.83 -11.58 -14.89
CA GLU A 157 -18.90 -12.70 -15.06
C GLU A 157 -19.54 -13.83 -15.87
N GLY A 158 -18.82 -14.34 -16.88
CA GLY A 158 -19.32 -15.36 -17.83
C GLY A 158 -20.14 -14.79 -18.99
N GLY A 159 -20.42 -13.49 -19.00
CA GLY A 159 -21.05 -12.77 -20.13
C GLY A 159 -20.15 -12.67 -21.35
N ALA A 160 -20.72 -12.23 -22.47
CA ALA A 160 -20.02 -12.09 -23.74
C ALA A 160 -19.47 -10.67 -23.93
N LEU A 161 -18.20 -10.56 -24.26
CA LEU A 161 -17.62 -9.38 -24.89
C LEU A 161 -17.66 -9.60 -26.40
N VAL A 162 -18.38 -8.76 -27.15
CA VAL A 162 -18.57 -8.88 -28.61
C VAL A 162 -18.08 -7.64 -29.33
N ASP A 163 -17.75 -7.80 -30.63
CA ASP A 163 -17.43 -6.69 -31.51
C ASP A 163 -18.69 -6.02 -32.08
N GLU A 164 -18.50 -5.05 -32.96
CA GLU A 164 -19.59 -4.31 -33.64
C GLU A 164 -20.44 -5.13 -34.60
N ALA A 165 -20.00 -6.34 -34.97
CA ALA A 165 -20.77 -7.31 -35.76
C ALA A 165 -21.52 -8.32 -34.86
N GLY A 166 -21.39 -8.25 -33.55
CA GLY A 166 -21.96 -9.20 -32.57
C GLY A 166 -21.18 -10.50 -32.46
N ALA A 167 -19.94 -10.56 -32.98
CA ALA A 167 -19.09 -11.74 -32.86
C ALA A 167 -18.35 -11.77 -31.50
N LEU A 168 -18.24 -12.95 -30.90
CA LEU A 168 -17.63 -13.16 -29.57
C LEU A 168 -16.13 -12.92 -29.61
N VAL A 169 -15.67 -11.88 -28.95
CA VAL A 169 -14.27 -11.51 -28.75
C VAL A 169 -13.69 -12.17 -27.49
N GLY A 170 -14.50 -12.28 -26.45
CA GLY A 170 -14.06 -12.88 -25.18
C GLY A 170 -15.20 -13.15 -24.21
N ILE A 171 -14.88 -13.87 -23.14
CA ILE A 171 -15.75 -14.11 -22.00
C ILE A 171 -15.36 -13.13 -20.90
N ILE A 172 -16.33 -12.36 -20.41
CA ILE A 172 -16.12 -11.37 -19.34
C ILE A 172 -15.68 -12.10 -18.08
N ASP A 173 -14.51 -11.73 -17.56
CA ASP A 173 -13.88 -12.41 -16.44
C ASP A 173 -13.95 -11.56 -15.18
N TYR A 174 -13.23 -10.45 -15.12
CA TYR A 174 -13.20 -9.60 -13.92
C TYR A 174 -12.97 -8.14 -14.25
N ARG A 175 -13.28 -7.29 -13.25
CA ARG A 175 -12.90 -5.87 -13.25
C ARG A 175 -11.85 -5.59 -12.17
N ARG A 176 -10.98 -4.65 -12.41
CA ARG A 176 -10.11 -4.14 -11.35
C ARG A 176 -10.92 -3.27 -10.38
N ARG A 177 -10.87 -3.61 -9.10
CA ARG A 177 -11.57 -2.82 -8.04
C ARG A 177 -10.92 -1.46 -7.79
N ASP A 178 -9.64 -1.32 -8.12
CA ASP A 178 -8.79 -0.14 -7.98
C ASP A 178 -8.72 0.74 -9.25
N GLY A 179 -9.51 0.42 -10.30
CA GLY A 179 -9.58 1.17 -11.55
C GLY A 179 -11.00 1.35 -12.06
N GLN A 180 -11.34 2.56 -12.49
CA GLN A 180 -12.61 2.79 -13.20
C GLN A 180 -12.49 2.33 -14.64
N ASN A 181 -13.47 1.53 -15.11
CA ASN A 181 -13.56 1.03 -16.50
C ASN A 181 -12.31 0.26 -16.97
N VAL A 182 -11.63 -0.45 -16.04
CA VAL A 182 -10.53 -1.36 -16.36
C VAL A 182 -11.01 -2.78 -16.19
N ASN A 183 -11.52 -3.36 -17.27
CA ASN A 183 -12.17 -4.66 -17.28
C ASN A 183 -11.40 -5.62 -18.17
N PHE A 184 -11.52 -6.92 -17.89
CA PHE A 184 -10.82 -7.98 -18.61
C PHE A 184 -11.78 -9.06 -19.05
N ALA A 185 -11.51 -9.59 -20.25
CA ALA A 185 -12.19 -10.76 -20.79
C ALA A 185 -11.15 -11.78 -21.27
N SER A 186 -11.41 -13.05 -21.00
CA SER A 186 -10.69 -14.18 -21.55
C SER A 186 -10.94 -14.28 -23.05
N LEU A 187 -9.91 -14.58 -23.84
CA LEU A 187 -10.06 -14.68 -25.31
C LEU A 187 -11.10 -15.72 -25.71
N ALA A 188 -11.95 -15.41 -26.68
CA ALA A 188 -12.94 -16.34 -27.24
C ALA A 188 -12.32 -17.64 -27.77
N ALA A 189 -11.10 -17.59 -28.30
CA ALA A 189 -10.37 -18.76 -28.78
C ALA A 189 -10.06 -19.79 -27.67
N TRP A 190 -9.99 -19.37 -26.40
CA TRP A 190 -9.70 -20.28 -25.30
C TRP A 190 -10.82 -21.23 -24.96
N VAL A 191 -12.02 -20.89 -25.36
CA VAL A 191 -13.23 -21.70 -25.09
C VAL A 191 -13.13 -23.08 -25.72
N ASP A 192 -12.50 -23.21 -26.89
CA ASP A 192 -12.30 -24.50 -27.58
C ASP A 192 -11.26 -25.41 -26.90
N GLU A 193 -10.43 -24.81 -26.05
CA GLU A 193 -9.35 -25.53 -25.36
C GLU A 193 -9.79 -26.05 -23.99
N ILE A 194 -10.94 -25.64 -23.44
CA ILE A 194 -11.37 -25.94 -22.06
C ILE A 194 -11.37 -27.45 -21.80
N GLU A 195 -11.98 -28.26 -22.69
CA GLU A 195 -12.08 -29.72 -22.48
C GLU A 195 -10.70 -30.39 -22.54
N ALA A 196 -9.86 -29.99 -23.51
CA ALA A 196 -8.53 -30.56 -23.64
C ALA A 196 -7.62 -30.19 -22.44
N ARG A 197 -7.79 -29.00 -21.89
CA ARG A 197 -7.01 -28.54 -20.73
C ARG A 197 -7.56 -29.07 -19.40
N ALA A 198 -8.85 -29.32 -19.34
CA ALA A 198 -9.52 -29.90 -18.19
C ALA A 198 -9.25 -31.40 -17.98
N ALA A 199 -8.52 -32.06 -18.89
CA ALA A 199 -8.16 -33.49 -18.82
C ALA A 199 -7.21 -33.83 -17.64
N ARG A 200 -7.27 -33.06 -16.53
CA ARG A 200 -6.63 -33.40 -15.26
C ARG A 200 -7.40 -34.53 -14.58
N SER A 201 -6.69 -35.40 -13.87
CA SER A 201 -7.34 -36.47 -13.14
C SER A 201 -8.38 -35.94 -12.17
N VAL A 202 -9.46 -36.66 -11.94
CA VAL A 202 -10.50 -36.32 -10.95
C VAL A 202 -9.88 -36.05 -9.58
N GLU A 203 -8.82 -36.76 -9.22
CA GLU A 203 -8.09 -36.59 -7.98
C GLU A 203 -7.37 -35.24 -7.90
N GLN A 204 -6.82 -34.73 -9.03
CA GLN A 204 -6.19 -33.39 -9.07
C GLN A 204 -7.25 -32.30 -8.89
N LEU A 205 -8.42 -32.44 -9.51
CA LEU A 205 -9.54 -31.51 -9.33
C LEU A 205 -10.04 -31.48 -7.88
N GLN A 206 -10.21 -32.65 -7.27
CA GLN A 206 -10.61 -32.75 -5.86
C GLN A 206 -9.60 -32.08 -4.92
N ARG A 207 -8.30 -32.29 -5.16
CA ARG A 207 -7.25 -31.63 -4.39
C ARG A 207 -7.28 -30.12 -4.57
N TYR A 208 -7.47 -29.65 -5.79
CA TYR A 208 -7.56 -28.22 -6.11
C TYR A 208 -8.78 -27.60 -5.41
N ASP A 209 -9.93 -28.25 -5.47
CA ASP A 209 -11.18 -27.78 -4.84
C ASP A 209 -11.04 -27.72 -3.31
N ALA A 210 -10.45 -28.74 -2.71
CA ALA A 210 -10.15 -28.76 -1.28
C ALA A 210 -9.21 -27.63 -0.87
N ALA A 211 -8.13 -27.40 -1.63
CA ALA A 211 -7.18 -26.33 -1.36
C ALA A 211 -7.84 -24.93 -1.50
N THR A 212 -8.69 -24.75 -2.51
CA THR A 212 -9.47 -23.52 -2.73
C THR A 212 -10.43 -23.26 -1.57
N ALA A 213 -11.12 -24.27 -1.08
CA ALA A 213 -12.04 -24.16 0.05
C ALA A 213 -11.29 -23.73 1.33
N LEU A 214 -10.12 -24.33 1.59
CA LEU A 214 -9.27 -23.99 2.72
C LEU A 214 -8.72 -22.54 2.62
N LEU A 215 -8.31 -22.13 1.42
CA LEU A 215 -7.85 -20.75 1.15
C LEU A 215 -8.97 -19.72 1.45
N LYS A 216 -10.19 -19.97 0.96
CA LYS A 216 -11.35 -19.08 1.19
C LYS A 216 -11.78 -19.03 2.65
N ALA A 217 -11.66 -20.15 3.36
CA ALA A 217 -11.96 -20.26 4.78
C ALA A 217 -10.82 -19.75 5.69
N GLU A 218 -9.73 -19.24 5.11
CA GLU A 218 -8.51 -18.80 5.81
C GLU A 218 -7.92 -19.86 6.75
N ARG A 219 -8.14 -21.15 6.44
CA ARG A 219 -7.63 -22.29 7.21
C ARG A 219 -6.19 -22.59 6.82
N TRP A 220 -5.28 -21.64 7.13
CA TRP A 220 -3.93 -21.59 6.61
C TRP A 220 -3.07 -22.81 6.96
N SER A 221 -3.16 -23.33 8.18
CA SER A 221 -2.37 -24.50 8.61
C SER A 221 -2.76 -25.78 7.86
N GLU A 222 -4.04 -25.96 7.58
CA GLU A 222 -4.53 -27.11 6.84
C GLU A 222 -4.19 -26.99 5.35
N LEU A 223 -4.31 -25.76 4.81
CA LEU A 223 -3.87 -25.46 3.46
C LEU A 223 -2.37 -25.72 3.29
N GLN A 224 -1.55 -25.36 4.29
CA GLN A 224 -0.12 -25.64 4.28
C GLN A 224 0.15 -27.14 4.23
N THR A 225 -0.53 -27.91 5.07
CA THR A 225 -0.38 -29.38 5.10
C THR A 225 -0.74 -30.01 3.75
N LEU A 226 -1.90 -29.63 3.20
CA LEU A 226 -2.40 -30.15 1.92
C LEU A 226 -1.45 -29.78 0.77
N SER A 227 -1.07 -28.51 0.68
CA SER A 227 -0.20 -28.02 -0.42
C SER A 227 1.22 -28.57 -0.34
N ALA A 228 1.76 -28.75 0.87
CA ALA A 228 3.08 -29.38 1.06
C ALA A 228 3.09 -30.86 0.68
N ASP A 229 2.02 -31.61 1.00
CA ASP A 229 1.87 -33.00 0.54
C ASP A 229 1.73 -33.07 -0.98
N TRP A 230 0.95 -32.18 -1.55
CA TRP A 230 0.78 -32.07 -3.01
C TRP A 230 2.09 -31.73 -3.71
N ALA A 231 2.84 -30.71 -3.25
CA ALA A 231 4.14 -30.32 -3.81
C ALA A 231 5.21 -31.43 -3.70
N ARG A 232 5.14 -32.27 -2.65
CA ARG A 232 6.04 -33.45 -2.53
C ARG A 232 5.75 -34.53 -3.57
N ARG A 233 4.46 -34.77 -3.86
CA ARG A 233 4.04 -35.77 -4.84
C ARG A 233 4.21 -35.28 -6.28
N GLU A 234 3.98 -34.00 -6.50
CA GLU A 234 4.02 -33.34 -7.81
C GLU A 234 4.89 -32.07 -7.72
N PRO A 235 6.24 -32.19 -7.69
CA PRO A 235 7.14 -31.04 -7.49
C PRO A 235 7.03 -29.95 -8.57
N ASP A 236 6.50 -30.30 -9.75
CA ASP A 236 6.33 -29.41 -10.89
C ASP A 236 4.87 -28.90 -11.01
N SER A 237 4.02 -29.17 -10.01
CA SER A 237 2.68 -28.60 -9.95
C SER A 237 2.71 -27.14 -9.53
N ALA A 238 2.45 -26.21 -10.46
CA ALA A 238 2.35 -24.79 -10.15
C ALA A 238 1.22 -24.48 -9.15
N ASP A 239 0.11 -25.23 -9.21
CA ASP A 239 -1.02 -25.04 -8.28
C ASP A 239 -0.63 -25.41 -6.85
N ALA A 240 0.07 -26.54 -6.65
CA ALA A 240 0.56 -26.91 -5.33
C ALA A 240 1.40 -25.81 -4.69
N TRP A 241 2.32 -25.23 -5.46
CA TRP A 241 3.18 -24.15 -4.96
C TRP A 241 2.46 -22.81 -4.79
N ARG A 242 1.41 -22.51 -5.60
CA ARG A 242 0.55 -21.32 -5.38
C ARG A 242 -0.21 -21.42 -4.08
N PHE A 243 -0.78 -22.58 -3.77
CA PHE A 243 -1.46 -22.81 -2.50
C PHE A 243 -0.48 -22.79 -1.32
N ALA A 244 0.71 -23.38 -1.48
CA ALA A 244 1.78 -23.32 -0.46
C ALA A 244 2.19 -21.86 -0.17
N MET A 245 2.37 -21.05 -1.21
CA MET A 245 2.65 -19.61 -1.10
C MET A 245 1.52 -18.88 -0.37
N GLY A 246 0.25 -19.15 -0.74
CA GLY A 246 -0.92 -18.55 -0.08
C GLY A 246 -0.99 -18.91 1.41
N ALA A 247 -0.77 -20.16 1.76
CA ALA A 247 -0.72 -20.64 3.14
C ALA A 247 0.41 -19.98 3.95
N ALA A 248 1.63 -19.97 3.39
CA ALA A 248 2.79 -19.34 4.02
C ALA A 248 2.56 -17.84 4.28
N ARG A 249 1.94 -17.14 3.34
CA ARG A 249 1.56 -15.72 3.48
C ARG A 249 0.53 -15.53 4.59
N GLY A 250 -0.52 -16.33 4.64
CA GLY A 250 -1.55 -16.27 5.69
C GLY A 250 -0.98 -16.53 7.08
N LEU A 251 -0.02 -17.44 7.19
CA LEU A 251 0.72 -17.75 8.44
C LEU A 251 1.87 -16.78 8.74
N LYS A 252 2.14 -15.81 7.87
CA LYS A 252 3.27 -14.85 7.97
C LYS A 252 4.64 -15.54 8.02
N GLN A 253 4.79 -16.65 7.31
CA GLN A 253 6.00 -17.45 7.22
C GLN A 253 6.82 -17.03 5.99
N GLY A 254 7.56 -15.93 6.07
CA GLY A 254 8.31 -15.35 4.96
C GLY A 254 9.29 -16.32 4.27
N PRO A 255 10.09 -17.12 4.99
CA PRO A 255 10.98 -18.10 4.35
C PRO A 255 10.25 -19.12 3.48
N GLN A 256 9.14 -19.67 3.96
CA GLN A 256 8.32 -20.65 3.22
C GLN A 256 7.63 -20.01 2.01
N GLU A 257 7.19 -18.74 2.14
CA GLU A 257 6.66 -17.97 1.00
C GLU A 257 7.73 -17.79 -0.08
N LEU A 258 8.98 -17.47 0.29
CA LEU A 258 10.09 -17.35 -0.64
C LEU A 258 10.40 -18.69 -1.34
N ASP A 259 10.40 -19.80 -0.60
CA ASP A 259 10.65 -21.13 -1.18
C ASP A 259 9.57 -21.51 -2.20
N ALA A 260 8.32 -21.19 -1.92
CA ALA A 260 7.22 -21.41 -2.85
C ALA A 260 7.37 -20.55 -4.12
N TRP A 261 7.75 -19.27 -4.00
CA TRP A 261 8.03 -18.41 -5.15
C TRP A 261 9.22 -18.89 -5.98
N ARG A 262 10.27 -19.38 -5.32
CA ARG A 262 11.45 -19.98 -5.99
C ARG A 262 11.05 -21.20 -6.81
N ALA A 263 10.21 -22.08 -6.26
CA ALA A 263 9.70 -23.23 -6.96
C ALA A 263 8.82 -22.84 -8.15
N LEU A 264 7.92 -21.89 -8.00
CA LEU A 264 7.08 -21.36 -9.08
C LEU A 264 7.92 -20.77 -10.22
N TRP A 265 8.98 -20.03 -9.89
CA TRP A 265 9.88 -19.46 -10.89
C TRP A 265 10.66 -20.56 -11.64
N ARG A 266 11.11 -21.59 -10.95
CA ARG A 266 11.76 -22.76 -11.58
C ARG A 266 10.83 -23.47 -12.59
N ILE A 267 9.54 -23.58 -12.25
CA ILE A 267 8.52 -24.24 -13.08
C ILE A 267 8.12 -23.38 -14.30
N SER A 268 8.11 -22.07 -14.12
CA SER A 268 7.59 -21.13 -15.13
C SER A 268 8.52 -19.91 -15.27
N PRO A 269 9.75 -20.07 -15.77
CA PRO A 269 10.75 -19.00 -15.83
C PRO A 269 10.46 -17.95 -16.91
N ASP A 270 9.60 -18.25 -17.85
CA ASP A 270 9.13 -17.37 -18.93
C ASP A 270 7.93 -16.50 -18.51
N ARG A 271 7.40 -16.69 -17.30
CA ARG A 271 6.24 -15.96 -16.77
C ARG A 271 6.67 -14.71 -16.01
N PRO A 272 6.46 -13.49 -16.55
CA PRO A 272 6.93 -12.27 -15.91
C PRO A 272 6.26 -11.95 -14.58
N ASP A 273 5.00 -12.36 -14.37
CA ASP A 273 4.30 -12.17 -13.10
C ASP A 273 4.85 -13.06 -11.99
N VAL A 274 5.22 -14.30 -12.30
CA VAL A 274 5.90 -15.21 -11.36
C VAL A 274 7.29 -14.65 -11.03
N GLY A 275 8.04 -14.19 -12.03
CA GLY A 275 9.34 -13.55 -11.83
C GLY A 275 9.23 -12.28 -10.96
N TYR A 276 8.21 -11.47 -11.17
CA TYR A 276 7.92 -10.31 -10.35
C TYR A 276 7.61 -10.70 -8.89
N GLY A 277 6.76 -11.71 -8.69
CA GLY A 277 6.43 -12.23 -7.37
C GLY A 277 7.65 -12.77 -6.63
N TYR A 278 8.51 -13.53 -7.32
CA TYR A 278 9.76 -14.04 -6.76
C TYR A 278 10.73 -12.91 -6.39
N GLY A 279 10.90 -11.90 -7.26
CA GLY A 279 11.72 -10.74 -6.97
C GLY A 279 11.25 -9.96 -5.73
N ARG A 280 9.93 -9.80 -5.57
CA ARG A 280 9.34 -9.20 -4.36
C ARG A 280 9.57 -10.04 -3.10
N ALA A 281 9.47 -11.36 -3.21
CA ALA A 281 9.72 -12.27 -2.09
C ALA A 281 11.19 -12.23 -1.65
N LEU A 282 12.13 -12.17 -2.59
CA LEU A 282 13.56 -11.93 -2.31
C LEU A 282 13.77 -10.61 -1.54
N ALA A 283 13.13 -9.53 -2.01
CA ALA A 283 13.22 -8.23 -1.35
C ALA A 283 12.66 -8.25 0.08
N ALA A 284 11.52 -8.91 0.29
CA ALA A 284 10.89 -9.06 1.60
C ALA A 284 11.75 -9.91 2.57
N ALA A 285 12.49 -10.88 2.04
CA ALA A 285 13.45 -11.69 2.81
C ALA A 285 14.77 -10.94 3.11
N GLY A 286 14.90 -9.68 2.69
CA GLY A 286 16.13 -8.89 2.88
C GLY A 286 17.24 -9.17 1.86
N LEU A 287 17.03 -10.06 0.90
CA LEU A 287 18.00 -10.46 -0.15
C LEU A 287 17.99 -9.41 -1.29
N ARG A 288 18.24 -8.15 -0.95
CA ARG A 288 18.06 -7.01 -1.85
C ARG A 288 18.91 -7.06 -3.11
N SER A 289 20.15 -7.50 -3.00
CA SER A 289 21.07 -7.62 -4.15
C SER A 289 20.58 -8.68 -5.15
N GLU A 290 20.14 -9.84 -4.65
CA GLU A 290 19.58 -10.91 -5.48
C GLU A 290 18.27 -10.45 -6.13
N ALA A 291 17.40 -9.78 -5.37
CA ALA A 291 16.15 -9.23 -5.87
C ALA A 291 16.39 -8.23 -7.03
N LEU A 292 17.39 -7.34 -6.89
CA LEU A 292 17.72 -6.37 -7.93
C LEU A 292 18.27 -7.04 -9.19
N THR A 293 19.21 -7.98 -9.04
CA THR A 293 19.76 -8.76 -10.17
C THR A 293 18.65 -9.51 -10.90
N HIS A 294 17.77 -10.18 -10.15
CA HIS A 294 16.63 -10.91 -10.71
C HIS A 294 15.67 -9.97 -11.44
N ALA A 295 15.30 -8.83 -10.83
CA ALA A 295 14.38 -7.87 -11.43
C ALA A 295 14.96 -7.24 -12.71
N GLN A 296 16.27 -6.97 -12.77
CA GLN A 296 16.96 -6.48 -13.96
C GLN A 296 16.96 -7.54 -15.09
N ALA A 297 17.20 -8.80 -14.77
CA ALA A 297 17.09 -9.88 -15.75
C ALA A 297 15.65 -10.01 -16.28
N LEU A 298 14.66 -9.87 -15.40
CA LEU A 298 13.25 -9.89 -15.78
C LEU A 298 12.88 -8.72 -16.73
N VAL A 299 13.40 -7.52 -16.48
CA VAL A 299 13.24 -6.36 -17.38
C VAL A 299 13.89 -6.62 -18.74
N ALA A 300 15.06 -7.26 -18.77
CA ALA A 300 15.76 -7.57 -20.03
C ALA A 300 14.98 -8.60 -20.88
N ALA A 301 14.41 -9.62 -20.21
CA ALA A 301 13.61 -10.66 -20.88
C ALA A 301 12.23 -10.16 -21.31
N HIS A 302 11.59 -9.28 -20.50
CA HIS A 302 10.21 -8.82 -20.70
C HIS A 302 10.15 -7.27 -20.70
N ARG A 303 10.64 -6.68 -21.77
CA ARG A 303 10.85 -5.21 -21.89
C ARG A 303 9.59 -4.37 -21.70
N GLU A 304 8.42 -4.90 -22.02
CA GLU A 304 7.12 -4.22 -21.92
C GLU A 304 6.40 -4.50 -20.59
N TYR A 305 7.00 -5.31 -19.71
CA TYR A 305 6.37 -5.63 -18.42
C TYR A 305 6.68 -4.56 -17.37
N ALA A 306 5.83 -3.54 -17.32
CA ALA A 306 5.98 -2.38 -16.44
C ALA A 306 6.19 -2.72 -14.94
N PRO A 307 5.55 -3.78 -14.34
CA PRO A 307 5.80 -4.12 -12.93
C PRO A 307 7.25 -4.50 -12.62
N ALA A 308 7.99 -5.08 -13.58
CA ALA A 308 9.41 -5.40 -13.36
C ALA A 308 10.26 -4.13 -13.25
N ARG A 309 10.00 -3.10 -14.07
CA ARG A 309 10.67 -1.79 -13.97
C ARG A 309 10.34 -1.09 -12.66
N LEU A 310 9.08 -1.17 -12.24
CA LEU A 310 8.66 -0.65 -10.93
C LEU A 310 9.44 -1.32 -9.79
N LEU A 311 9.61 -2.64 -9.83
CA LEU A 311 10.38 -3.37 -8.83
C LEU A 311 11.86 -2.94 -8.82
N VAL A 312 12.48 -2.81 -10.00
CA VAL A 312 13.85 -2.28 -10.11
C VAL A 312 13.95 -0.89 -9.49
N ALA A 313 12.98 0.00 -9.77
CA ALA A 313 12.95 1.35 -9.22
C ALA A 313 12.86 1.35 -7.68
N GLN A 314 11.97 0.54 -7.12
CA GLN A 314 11.80 0.40 -5.67
C GLN A 314 13.06 -0.15 -4.98
N LEU A 315 13.69 -1.17 -5.58
CA LEU A 315 14.92 -1.76 -5.06
C LEU A 315 16.10 -0.78 -5.11
N ARG A 316 16.23 0.00 -6.20
CA ARG A 316 17.23 1.06 -6.34
C ARG A 316 17.01 2.16 -5.31
N GLN A 317 15.76 2.58 -5.11
CA GLN A 317 15.42 3.57 -4.08
C GLN A 317 15.81 3.07 -2.68
N ALA A 318 15.47 1.82 -2.36
CA ALA A 318 15.84 1.22 -1.07
C ALA A 318 17.35 1.03 -0.88
N ALA A 319 18.12 0.98 -1.97
CA ALA A 319 19.59 0.96 -1.97
C ALA A 319 20.23 2.35 -1.98
N GLY A 320 19.44 3.43 -1.92
CA GLY A 320 19.93 4.82 -1.97
C GLY A 320 20.37 5.29 -3.38
N GLN A 321 20.15 4.49 -4.42
CA GLN A 321 20.46 4.82 -5.82
C GLN A 321 19.35 5.70 -6.40
N HIS A 322 19.21 6.93 -5.88
CA HIS A 322 18.04 7.77 -6.12
C HIS A 322 17.90 8.22 -7.59
N ARG A 323 19.00 8.48 -8.30
CA ARG A 323 18.97 8.91 -9.70
C ARG A 323 18.51 7.77 -10.62
N GLU A 324 19.07 6.59 -10.41
CA GLU A 324 18.72 5.37 -11.16
C GLU A 324 17.30 4.91 -10.85
N ALA A 325 16.84 5.05 -9.60
CA ALA A 325 15.46 4.78 -9.20
C ALA A 325 14.50 5.71 -9.94
N GLU A 326 14.80 7.01 -9.99
CA GLU A 326 13.98 8.00 -10.68
C GLU A 326 13.83 7.69 -12.18
N ALA A 327 14.91 7.30 -12.84
CA ALA A 327 14.87 6.87 -14.24
C ALA A 327 13.97 5.65 -14.43
N SER A 328 14.13 4.62 -13.57
CA SER A 328 13.32 3.40 -13.64
C SER A 328 11.83 3.62 -13.33
N TYR A 329 11.50 4.55 -12.44
CA TYR A 329 10.10 4.94 -12.21
C TYR A 329 9.48 5.60 -13.44
N ARG A 330 10.22 6.49 -14.14
CA ARG A 330 9.75 7.11 -15.38
C ARG A 330 9.54 6.07 -16.48
N GLU A 331 10.51 5.17 -16.68
CA GLU A 331 10.37 4.05 -17.63
C GLU A 331 9.14 3.17 -17.32
N ALA A 332 8.83 2.95 -16.04
CA ALA A 332 7.64 2.21 -15.65
C ALA A 332 6.36 2.96 -16.02
N LEU A 333 6.33 4.30 -15.86
CA LEU A 333 5.20 5.15 -16.24
C LEU A 333 5.05 5.33 -17.76
N ASP A 334 6.14 5.28 -18.52
CA ASP A 334 6.10 5.31 -19.98
C ASP A 334 5.39 4.07 -20.52
N LEU A 335 5.52 2.93 -19.84
CA LEU A 335 4.83 1.68 -20.21
C LEU A 335 3.41 1.60 -19.66
N ASP A 336 3.19 2.08 -18.45
CA ASP A 336 1.90 2.08 -17.77
C ASP A 336 1.71 3.38 -16.98
N PRO A 337 1.05 4.38 -17.58
CA PRO A 337 0.81 5.68 -16.95
C PRO A 337 -0.10 5.66 -15.71
N TRP A 338 -0.66 4.52 -15.37
CA TRP A 338 -1.59 4.35 -14.26
C TRP A 338 -0.94 3.72 -13.01
N GLN A 339 0.38 3.58 -12.99
CA GLN A 339 1.08 2.98 -11.84
C GLN A 339 1.21 3.96 -10.67
N MET A 340 0.25 3.92 -9.74
CA MET A 340 0.29 4.71 -8.50
C MET A 340 1.63 4.62 -7.75
N PRO A 341 2.22 3.42 -7.54
CA PRO A 341 3.49 3.31 -6.81
C PRO A 341 4.67 4.01 -7.49
N ALA A 342 4.66 4.13 -8.82
CA ALA A 342 5.72 4.84 -9.55
C ALA A 342 5.64 6.36 -9.34
N TYR A 343 4.45 6.95 -9.43
CA TYR A 343 4.25 8.36 -9.08
C TYR A 343 4.62 8.64 -7.63
N TRP A 344 4.22 7.73 -6.72
CA TRP A 344 4.54 7.86 -5.30
C TRP A 344 6.05 7.86 -5.07
N GLY A 345 6.78 6.91 -5.67
CA GLY A 345 8.24 6.84 -5.59
C GLY A 345 8.93 8.10 -6.13
N LEU A 346 8.48 8.61 -7.28
CA LEU A 346 8.99 9.87 -7.84
C LEU A 346 8.73 11.07 -6.92
N ALA A 347 7.53 11.16 -6.34
CA ALA A 347 7.17 12.23 -5.43
C ALA A 347 7.98 12.19 -4.13
N ASP A 348 8.24 10.99 -3.60
CA ASP A 348 9.10 10.80 -2.43
C ASP A 348 10.57 11.15 -2.72
N LEU A 349 11.09 10.74 -3.87
CA LEU A 349 12.46 11.11 -4.29
C LEU A 349 12.61 12.63 -4.45
N ALA A 350 11.62 13.30 -5.03
CA ALA A 350 11.59 14.75 -5.13
C ALA A 350 11.57 15.40 -3.73
N ARG A 351 10.75 14.89 -2.81
CA ARG A 351 10.66 15.36 -1.42
C ARG A 351 11.98 15.19 -0.67
N LEU A 352 12.67 14.06 -0.84
CA LEU A 352 13.98 13.80 -0.21
C LEU A 352 15.05 14.78 -0.68
N ARG A 353 14.97 15.26 -1.93
CA ARG A 353 15.87 16.29 -2.47
C ARG A 353 15.48 17.72 -2.11
N GLY A 354 14.36 17.90 -1.40
CA GLY A 354 13.80 19.23 -1.14
C GLY A 354 13.09 19.87 -2.34
N ASP A 355 12.89 19.13 -3.44
CA ASP A 355 12.15 19.61 -4.60
C ASP A 355 10.64 19.48 -4.34
N HIS A 356 10.16 20.37 -3.50
CA HIS A 356 8.75 20.41 -3.12
C HIS A 356 7.84 20.69 -4.31
N ALA A 357 8.30 21.43 -5.32
CA ALA A 357 7.51 21.79 -6.49
C ALA A 357 7.13 20.53 -7.30
N THR A 358 8.12 19.72 -7.63
CA THR A 358 7.92 18.44 -8.34
C THR A 358 7.08 17.48 -7.48
N SER A 359 7.36 17.37 -6.18
CA SER A 359 6.60 16.50 -5.28
C SER A 359 5.11 16.89 -5.22
N ILE A 360 4.80 18.19 -5.11
CA ILE A 360 3.42 18.71 -5.16
C ILE A 360 2.75 18.37 -6.49
N SER A 361 3.43 18.57 -7.62
CA SER A 361 2.90 18.26 -8.94
C SER A 361 2.52 16.78 -9.07
N LEU A 362 3.41 15.88 -8.64
CA LEU A 362 3.21 14.43 -8.69
C LEU A 362 2.07 13.97 -7.78
N TYR A 363 2.00 14.43 -6.52
CA TYR A 363 0.88 14.09 -5.63
C TYR A 363 -0.44 14.70 -6.10
N THR A 364 -0.42 15.87 -6.72
CA THR A 364 -1.61 16.46 -7.35
C THR A 364 -2.11 15.57 -8.50
N ARG A 365 -1.18 15.09 -9.34
CA ARG A 365 -1.50 14.15 -10.41
C ARG A 365 -2.07 12.85 -9.85
N LEU A 366 -1.45 12.28 -8.81
CA LEU A 366 -1.96 11.08 -8.13
C LEU A 366 -3.37 11.29 -7.58
N ALA A 367 -3.63 12.41 -6.91
CA ALA A 367 -4.95 12.70 -6.36
C ALA A 367 -6.02 12.85 -7.46
N SER A 368 -5.62 13.30 -8.66
CA SER A 368 -6.53 13.37 -9.81
C SER A 368 -6.77 12.02 -10.49
N LEU A 369 -5.75 11.15 -10.55
CA LEU A 369 -5.87 9.81 -11.14
C LEU A 369 -6.62 8.84 -10.22
N TYR A 370 -6.49 9.03 -8.91
CA TYR A 370 -7.07 8.15 -7.88
C TYR A 370 -7.87 8.96 -6.86
N PRO A 371 -9.02 9.53 -7.28
CA PRO A 371 -9.81 10.42 -6.44
C PRO A 371 -10.38 9.75 -5.19
N GLU A 372 -10.55 8.42 -5.22
CA GLU A 372 -11.02 7.65 -4.05
C GLU A 372 -9.90 7.35 -3.03
N ALA A 373 -8.63 7.45 -3.44
CA ALA A 373 -7.50 7.18 -2.55
C ALA A 373 -7.18 8.42 -1.68
N PRO A 374 -7.28 8.35 -0.34
CA PRO A 374 -6.98 9.51 0.52
C PRO A 374 -5.49 9.80 0.63
N GLY A 375 -4.63 8.77 0.45
CA GLY A 375 -3.19 8.88 0.62
C GLY A 375 -2.50 10.03 -0.11
N PRO A 376 -2.71 10.22 -1.43
CA PRO A 376 -2.11 11.33 -2.17
C PRO A 376 -2.51 12.71 -1.64
N ARG A 377 -3.74 12.87 -1.18
CA ARG A 377 -4.22 14.13 -0.57
C ARG A 377 -3.53 14.42 0.77
N TYR A 378 -3.34 13.39 1.60
CA TYR A 378 -2.57 13.53 2.85
C TYR A 378 -1.11 13.87 2.59
N ALA A 379 -0.51 13.23 1.58
CA ALA A 379 0.86 13.54 1.17
C ALA A 379 1.01 14.99 0.68
N LEU A 380 0.05 15.50 -0.09
CA LEU A 380 0.01 16.92 -0.51
C LEU A 380 0.04 17.87 0.69
N VAL A 381 -0.77 17.62 1.72
CA VAL A 381 -0.78 18.44 2.95
C VAL A 381 0.60 18.45 3.58
N GLN A 382 1.23 17.27 3.73
CA GLN A 382 2.55 17.13 4.33
C GLN A 382 3.64 17.86 3.52
N VAL A 383 3.61 17.75 2.18
CA VAL A 383 4.60 18.42 1.33
C VAL A 383 4.41 19.95 1.34
N TYR A 384 3.17 20.45 1.37
CA TYR A 384 2.92 21.88 1.55
C TYR A 384 3.43 22.40 2.90
N LEU A 385 3.29 21.61 3.98
CA LEU A 385 3.87 21.94 5.29
C LEU A 385 5.40 21.95 5.25
N ALA A 386 6.01 20.95 4.62
CA ALA A 386 7.46 20.88 4.44
C ALA A 386 8.01 22.04 3.59
N ALA A 387 7.24 22.48 2.58
CA ALA A 387 7.52 23.65 1.76
C ALA A 387 7.26 25.00 2.46
N ASN A 388 6.92 24.98 3.75
CA ASN A 388 6.51 26.16 4.54
C ASN A 388 5.34 26.96 3.90
N LYS A 389 4.36 26.23 3.34
CA LYS A 389 3.14 26.79 2.71
C LYS A 389 1.86 26.35 3.44
N PRO A 390 1.69 26.66 4.73
CA PRO A 390 0.58 26.13 5.53
C PRO A 390 -0.80 26.57 5.02
N ALA A 391 -0.92 27.77 4.43
CA ALA A 391 -2.17 28.23 3.83
C ALA A 391 -2.60 27.34 2.63
N ARG A 392 -1.65 26.84 1.84
CA ARG A 392 -1.95 25.88 0.77
C ARG A 392 -2.34 24.51 1.32
N ALA A 393 -1.66 24.04 2.37
CA ALA A 393 -2.01 22.82 3.08
C ALA A 393 -3.46 22.88 3.63
N TYR A 394 -3.85 24.04 4.21
CA TYR A 394 -5.21 24.31 4.67
C TYR A 394 -6.23 24.17 3.53
N GLY A 395 -5.97 24.82 2.40
CA GLY A 395 -6.84 24.76 1.23
C GLY A 395 -7.00 23.36 0.62
N VAL A 396 -6.01 22.47 0.80
CA VAL A 396 -6.13 21.05 0.41
C VAL A 396 -7.06 20.32 1.36
N LEU A 397 -6.89 20.47 2.69
CA LEU A 397 -7.74 19.84 3.70
C LEU A 397 -9.21 20.26 3.57
N ASP A 398 -9.46 21.52 3.22
CA ASP A 398 -10.82 22.06 3.10
C ASP A 398 -11.59 21.48 1.91
N ARG A 399 -10.85 21.01 0.88
CA ARG A 399 -11.40 20.36 -0.32
C ARG A 399 -11.52 18.83 -0.19
N PHE A 400 -11.23 18.26 0.96
CA PHE A 400 -11.37 16.81 1.15
C PHE A 400 -12.84 16.39 1.01
N PRO A 401 -13.12 15.20 0.43
CA PRO A 401 -14.45 14.61 0.45
C PRO A 401 -14.99 14.49 1.88
N ALA A 402 -16.30 14.47 2.03
CA ALA A 402 -16.93 14.37 3.36
C ALA A 402 -16.45 13.17 4.18
N SER A 403 -16.24 12.01 3.51
CA SER A 403 -15.69 10.80 4.12
C SER A 403 -14.33 11.00 4.76
N ASP A 404 -13.43 11.74 4.08
CA ASP A 404 -12.06 11.96 4.55
C ASP A 404 -11.99 13.15 5.51
N ARG A 405 -12.86 14.13 5.34
CA ARG A 405 -12.89 15.38 6.13
C ARG A 405 -13.12 15.09 7.61
N ASP A 406 -13.95 14.11 7.91
CA ASP A 406 -14.28 13.72 9.28
C ASP A 406 -13.33 12.65 9.86
N ALA A 407 -12.36 12.18 9.10
CA ALA A 407 -11.39 11.20 9.58
C ALA A 407 -10.48 11.78 10.67
N ALA A 408 -10.16 10.97 11.67
CA ALA A 408 -9.29 11.36 12.79
C ALA A 408 -7.93 11.93 12.32
N VAL A 409 -7.33 11.31 11.29
CA VAL A 409 -6.05 11.75 10.72
C VAL A 409 -6.17 13.13 10.05
N THR A 410 -7.32 13.44 9.44
CA THR A 410 -7.56 14.75 8.82
C THR A 410 -7.64 15.86 9.87
N TRP A 411 -8.30 15.60 10.99
CA TRP A 411 -8.35 16.51 12.12
C TRP A 411 -6.98 16.70 12.76
N PHE A 412 -6.17 15.63 12.86
CA PHE A 412 -4.79 15.76 13.32
C PHE A 412 -3.95 16.65 12.39
N LEU A 413 -4.01 16.42 11.07
CA LEU A 413 -3.30 17.27 10.09
C LEU A 413 -3.81 18.70 10.10
N ARG A 414 -5.11 18.93 10.31
CA ARG A 414 -5.68 20.29 10.49
C ARG A 414 -5.05 20.97 11.70
N GLY A 415 -4.91 20.29 12.82
CA GLY A 415 -4.21 20.82 14.00
C GLY A 415 -2.76 21.23 13.70
N VAL A 416 -2.01 20.39 12.98
CA VAL A 416 -0.64 20.72 12.56
C VAL A 416 -0.61 21.94 11.64
N VAL A 417 -1.54 22.05 10.72
CA VAL A 417 -1.64 23.21 9.81
C VAL A 417 -1.99 24.48 10.57
N GLU A 418 -2.95 24.43 11.52
CA GLU A 418 -3.34 25.58 12.35
C GLU A 418 -2.17 26.08 13.22
N MET A 419 -1.38 25.17 13.79
CA MET A 419 -0.13 25.53 14.49
C MET A 419 0.81 26.32 13.57
N ARG A 420 1.05 25.82 12.36
CA ARG A 420 1.92 26.48 11.38
C ARG A 420 1.39 27.82 10.87
N LEU A 421 0.09 28.04 11.00
CA LEU A 421 -0.58 29.33 10.73
C LEU A 421 -0.56 30.30 11.92
N GLY A 422 0.01 29.91 13.06
CA GLY A 422 0.05 30.70 14.28
C GLY A 422 -1.31 30.82 14.97
N ARG A 423 -2.14 29.79 14.87
CA ARG A 423 -3.49 29.71 15.46
C ARG A 423 -3.57 28.61 16.51
N PRO A 424 -2.94 28.79 17.67
CA PRO A 424 -2.76 27.71 18.64
C PRO A 424 -4.08 27.19 19.22
N GLU A 425 -5.07 28.01 19.48
CA GLU A 425 -6.36 27.58 20.02
C GLU A 425 -7.12 26.71 19.01
N ALA A 426 -7.11 27.07 17.73
CA ALA A 426 -7.71 26.29 16.66
C ALA A 426 -6.98 24.94 16.50
N ALA A 427 -5.65 24.94 16.64
CA ALA A 427 -4.85 23.72 16.59
C ALA A 427 -5.22 22.75 17.73
N ILE A 428 -5.33 23.25 18.98
CA ILE A 428 -5.76 22.43 20.12
C ILE A 428 -7.16 21.86 19.89
N GLY A 429 -8.08 22.69 19.38
CA GLY A 429 -9.42 22.22 19.01
C GLY A 429 -9.38 21.08 18.01
N ALA A 430 -8.61 21.23 16.94
CA ALA A 430 -8.47 20.20 15.89
C ALA A 430 -7.80 18.90 16.42
N PHE A 431 -6.78 19.00 17.25
CA PHE A 431 -6.16 17.82 17.87
C PHE A 431 -7.14 17.08 18.80
N ARG A 432 -7.96 17.81 19.58
CA ARG A 432 -9.00 17.21 20.41
C ARG A 432 -10.07 16.51 19.58
N GLU A 433 -10.47 17.10 18.45
CA GLU A 433 -11.37 16.45 17.51
C GLU A 433 -10.79 15.16 16.92
N SER A 434 -9.47 15.14 16.65
CA SER A 434 -8.80 13.92 16.20
C SER A 434 -8.82 12.81 17.26
N LEU A 435 -8.63 13.16 18.52
CA LEU A 435 -8.69 12.24 19.65
C LEU A 435 -10.11 11.70 19.89
N ALA A 436 -11.13 12.57 19.79
CA ALA A 436 -12.54 12.18 19.89
C ALA A 436 -12.94 11.16 18.82
N ARG A 437 -12.30 11.21 17.64
CA ARG A 437 -12.46 10.27 16.52
C ARG A 437 -11.55 9.05 16.59
N LYS A 438 -10.95 8.77 17.75
CA LYS A 438 -10.10 7.60 18.00
C LYS A 438 -8.88 7.52 17.06
N LEU A 439 -8.11 8.61 16.99
CA LEU A 439 -6.85 8.61 16.23
C LEU A 439 -5.98 7.41 16.63
N GLN A 440 -5.47 6.69 15.64
CA GLN A 440 -4.46 5.66 15.88
C GLN A 440 -3.13 6.32 16.29
N GLY A 441 -2.56 5.87 17.40
CA GLY A 441 -1.41 6.55 18.03
C GLY A 441 -1.83 7.89 18.65
N PRO A 442 -2.79 7.89 19.62
CA PRO A 442 -3.33 9.12 20.21
C PRO A 442 -2.29 9.93 20.98
N GLU A 443 -1.18 9.30 21.41
CA GLU A 443 -0.03 9.98 22.05
C GLU A 443 0.50 11.13 21.17
N ARG A 444 0.52 10.97 19.85
CA ARG A 444 1.00 12.01 18.93
C ARG A 444 0.15 13.28 18.97
N ALA A 445 -1.15 13.13 19.10
CA ALA A 445 -2.05 14.27 19.23
C ALA A 445 -1.91 14.91 20.62
N TRP A 446 -1.79 14.13 21.68
CA TRP A 446 -1.55 14.64 23.02
C TRP A 446 -0.22 15.40 23.13
N VAL A 447 0.86 14.86 22.54
CA VAL A 447 2.16 15.56 22.44
C VAL A 447 2.01 16.89 21.73
N SER A 448 1.27 16.91 20.59
CA SER A 448 1.03 18.15 19.85
C SER A 448 0.22 19.18 20.64
N VAL A 449 -0.79 18.75 21.40
CA VAL A 449 -1.54 19.60 22.33
C VAL A 449 -0.61 20.16 23.42
N GLY A 450 0.23 19.31 24.01
CA GLY A 450 1.18 19.70 25.05
C GLY A 450 2.19 20.73 24.56
N LEU A 451 2.80 20.51 23.40
CA LEU A 451 3.72 21.46 22.77
C LEU A 451 3.03 22.80 22.46
N THR A 452 1.78 22.76 21.97
CA THR A 452 1.02 23.97 21.68
C THR A 452 0.78 24.78 22.95
N TYR A 453 0.37 24.15 24.05
CA TYR A 453 0.21 24.83 25.33
C TYR A 453 1.53 25.37 25.90
N TYR A 454 2.63 24.64 25.71
CA TYR A 454 3.96 25.10 26.12
C TYR A 454 4.39 26.37 25.38
N GLU A 455 4.20 26.44 24.04
CA GLU A 455 4.48 27.65 23.27
C GLU A 455 3.64 28.85 23.75
N MET A 456 2.42 28.60 24.22
CA MET A 456 1.55 29.59 24.84
C MET A 456 1.93 29.91 26.31
N LYS A 457 2.97 29.28 26.86
CA LYS A 457 3.39 29.37 28.27
C LYS A 457 2.32 28.91 29.28
N ARG A 458 1.39 28.07 28.82
CA ARG A 458 0.35 27.47 29.63
C ARG A 458 0.83 26.12 30.18
N PHE A 459 1.78 26.18 31.12
CA PHE A 459 2.48 25.01 31.66
C PHE A 459 1.57 23.96 32.34
N PRO A 460 0.55 24.32 33.15
CA PRO A 460 -0.32 23.31 33.73
C PRO A 460 -1.03 22.44 32.70
N GLU A 461 -1.54 23.07 31.64
CA GLU A 461 -2.25 22.35 30.56
C GLU A 461 -1.27 21.56 29.68
N ALA A 462 -0.05 22.07 29.47
CA ALA A 462 1.00 21.34 28.77
C ALA A 462 1.36 20.05 29.50
N ILE A 463 1.57 20.12 30.83
CA ILE A 463 1.85 18.97 31.69
C ILE A 463 0.72 17.94 31.60
N ALA A 464 -0.54 18.37 31.76
CA ALA A 464 -1.70 17.47 31.67
C ALA A 464 -1.79 16.77 30.31
N ALA A 465 -1.46 17.44 29.22
CA ALA A 465 -1.44 16.84 27.88
C ALA A 465 -0.32 15.80 27.72
N PHE A 466 0.89 16.06 28.24
CA PHE A 466 1.98 15.09 28.22
C PHE A 466 1.74 13.90 29.17
N GLU A 467 1.06 14.10 30.29
CA GLU A 467 0.60 13.00 31.13
C GLU A 467 -0.39 12.11 30.38
N ALA A 468 -1.32 12.70 29.62
CA ALA A 468 -2.24 11.96 28.76
C ALA A 468 -1.49 11.21 27.64
N ALA A 469 -0.45 11.80 27.04
CA ALA A 469 0.40 11.13 26.06
C ALA A 469 1.09 9.89 26.65
N ARG A 470 1.65 10.01 27.85
CA ARG A 470 2.31 8.92 28.59
C ARG A 470 1.32 7.80 28.95
N ILE A 471 0.07 8.14 29.31
CA ILE A 471 -0.98 7.14 29.56
C ILE A 471 -1.36 6.42 28.24
N ALA A 472 -1.42 7.14 27.13
CA ALA A 472 -1.78 6.59 25.83
C ALA A 472 -0.71 5.63 25.27
N ASN A 473 0.56 5.91 25.53
CA ASN A 473 1.71 5.06 25.14
C ASN A 473 2.71 4.94 26.29
N PRO A 474 2.48 4.04 27.25
CA PRO A 474 3.40 3.82 28.35
C PRO A 474 4.76 3.31 27.85
N GLY A 475 5.83 3.98 28.29
CA GLY A 475 7.19 3.61 27.91
C GLY A 475 7.75 4.34 26.68
N ASP A 476 7.00 5.27 26.07
CA ASP A 476 7.55 6.20 25.09
C ASP A 476 8.51 7.20 25.78
N GLY A 477 9.81 6.91 25.67
CA GLY A 477 10.86 7.72 26.29
C GLY A 477 10.89 9.17 25.84
N ASP A 478 10.45 9.46 24.61
CA ASP A 478 10.42 10.84 24.11
C ASP A 478 9.30 11.65 24.77
N SER A 479 8.10 11.10 24.89
CA SER A 479 6.99 11.74 25.60
C SER A 479 7.30 11.94 27.09
N GLU A 480 7.92 10.95 27.74
CA GLU A 480 8.36 11.06 29.14
C GLU A 480 9.45 12.13 29.31
N TYR A 481 10.40 12.20 28.36
CA TYR A 481 11.44 13.23 28.37
C TYR A 481 10.83 14.64 28.24
N GLN A 482 9.89 14.82 27.31
CA GLN A 482 9.19 16.10 27.15
C GLN A 482 8.38 16.46 28.39
N LEU A 483 7.68 15.50 28.98
CA LEU A 483 6.98 15.72 30.26
C LEU A 483 7.93 16.22 31.34
N GLY A 484 9.10 15.60 31.48
CA GLY A 484 10.12 16.07 32.43
C GLY A 484 10.58 17.51 32.18
N VAL A 485 10.76 17.89 30.89
CA VAL A 485 11.10 19.28 30.54
C VAL A 485 9.96 20.23 30.93
N MET A 486 8.70 19.87 30.64
CA MET A 486 7.53 20.70 30.97
C MET A 486 7.36 20.86 32.48
N LEU A 487 7.55 19.79 33.24
CA LEU A 487 7.51 19.83 34.71
C LEU A 487 8.60 20.77 35.27
N LYS A 488 9.83 20.66 34.76
CA LYS A 488 10.94 21.51 35.17
C LYS A 488 10.65 22.99 34.91
N ASP A 489 10.27 23.31 33.66
CA ASP A 489 10.00 24.69 33.24
C ASP A 489 8.70 25.25 33.82
N GLY A 490 7.76 24.39 34.21
CA GLY A 490 6.52 24.71 34.92
C GLY A 490 6.65 24.81 36.44
N GLY A 491 7.88 24.81 36.98
CA GLY A 491 8.13 25.01 38.42
C GLY A 491 7.92 23.76 39.28
N ARG A 492 7.97 22.55 38.69
CA ARG A 492 7.87 21.23 39.38
C ARG A 492 9.15 20.41 39.19
N PRO A 493 10.35 20.97 39.55
CA PRO A 493 11.63 20.34 39.23
C PRO A 493 11.89 19.02 39.98
N GLU A 494 11.31 18.80 41.17
CA GLU A 494 11.45 17.54 41.91
C GLU A 494 10.77 16.38 41.17
N GLU A 495 9.60 16.61 40.63
CA GLU A 495 8.89 15.62 39.83
C GLU A 495 9.58 15.37 38.46
N ALA A 496 10.12 16.42 37.86
CA ALA A 496 10.95 16.31 36.65
C ALA A 496 12.19 15.44 36.92
N LEU A 497 12.85 15.66 38.06
CA LEU A 497 14.04 14.89 38.45
C LEU A 497 13.72 13.39 38.55
N ALA A 498 12.62 13.03 39.21
CA ALA A 498 12.21 11.64 39.35
C ALA A 498 11.98 10.99 37.99
N GLY A 499 11.33 11.70 37.04
CA GLY A 499 11.13 11.25 35.69
C GLY A 499 12.43 11.06 34.91
N PHE A 500 13.33 12.04 34.97
CA PHE A 500 14.63 11.96 34.28
C PHE A 500 15.54 10.86 34.86
N GLN A 501 15.51 10.64 36.18
CA GLN A 501 16.23 9.54 36.83
C GLN A 501 15.71 8.17 36.36
N ALA A 502 14.39 8.01 36.22
CA ALA A 502 13.79 6.79 35.71
C ALA A 502 14.20 6.54 34.23
N LEU A 503 14.21 7.61 33.41
CA LEU A 503 14.69 7.54 32.02
C LEU A 503 16.18 7.17 31.93
N ALA A 504 17.03 7.78 32.77
CA ALA A 504 18.45 7.49 32.80
C ALA A 504 18.75 6.05 33.29
N ALA A 505 17.95 5.53 34.22
CA ALA A 505 18.06 4.13 34.66
C ALA A 505 17.65 3.12 33.57
N ARG A 506 16.62 3.44 32.80
CA ARG A 506 16.11 2.59 31.70
C ARG A 506 17.00 2.65 30.45
N ALA A 507 17.59 3.80 30.15
CA ALA A 507 18.50 4.02 29.02
C ALA A 507 19.79 4.70 29.49
N PRO A 508 20.73 3.95 30.12
CA PRO A 508 21.92 4.50 30.78
C PRO A 508 22.98 5.03 29.81
N ASP A 509 22.88 4.71 28.51
CA ASP A 509 23.80 5.16 27.47
C ASP A 509 23.28 6.40 26.69
N GLU A 510 22.13 6.95 27.10
CA GLU A 510 21.56 8.17 26.53
C GLU A 510 22.04 9.41 27.29
N ALA A 511 23.02 10.12 26.74
CA ALA A 511 23.60 11.32 27.34
C ALA A 511 22.56 12.39 27.71
N ARG A 512 21.50 12.53 26.89
CA ARG A 512 20.44 13.53 27.10
C ARG A 512 19.71 13.36 28.43
N ASN A 513 19.52 12.12 28.88
CA ASN A 513 18.80 11.83 30.12
C ASN A 513 19.65 12.26 31.32
N TRP A 514 20.93 11.86 31.37
CA TRP A 514 21.87 12.25 32.39
C TRP A 514 22.08 13.75 32.45
N ARG A 515 22.14 14.43 31.31
CA ARG A 515 22.19 15.89 31.23
C ARG A 515 21.01 16.54 31.95
N GLN A 516 19.78 16.06 31.71
CA GLN A 516 18.63 16.63 32.40
C GLN A 516 18.61 16.33 33.90
N VAL A 517 19.04 15.15 34.33
CA VAL A 517 19.23 14.84 35.75
C VAL A 517 20.18 15.85 36.35
N GLY A 518 21.35 16.07 35.74
CA GLY A 518 22.36 17.02 36.23
C GLY A 518 21.87 18.47 36.26
N PHE A 519 21.19 18.92 35.23
CA PHE A 519 20.64 20.28 35.15
C PHE A 519 19.53 20.50 36.18
N THR A 520 18.65 19.54 36.34
CA THR A 520 17.56 19.64 37.33
C THR A 520 18.10 19.62 38.76
N LEU A 521 19.08 18.77 39.07
CA LEU A 521 19.75 18.75 40.37
C LEU A 521 20.49 20.07 40.65
N SER A 522 21.16 20.63 39.65
CA SER A 522 21.83 21.93 39.78
C SER A 522 20.81 23.05 40.04
N MET A 523 19.68 23.06 39.37
CA MET A 523 18.60 24.01 39.58
C MET A 523 17.98 23.90 41.00
N LEU A 524 17.93 22.68 41.55
CA LEU A 524 17.52 22.39 42.94
C LEU A 524 18.63 22.68 43.96
N ASN A 525 19.75 23.26 43.57
CA ASN A 525 20.93 23.50 44.44
C ASN A 525 21.56 22.21 45.01
N ARG A 526 21.29 21.04 44.45
CA ARG A 526 21.82 19.72 44.86
C ARG A 526 23.12 19.41 44.12
N GLN A 527 24.14 20.30 44.22
CA GLN A 527 25.35 20.26 43.42
C GLN A 527 26.17 18.97 43.58
N ALA A 528 26.20 18.43 44.80
CA ALA A 528 26.92 17.18 45.07
C ALA A 528 26.39 15.98 44.27
N GLU A 529 25.09 15.96 44.01
CA GLU A 529 24.43 14.93 43.24
C GLU A 529 24.43 15.27 41.74
N ALA A 530 24.43 16.56 41.35
CA ALA A 530 24.49 17.01 39.96
C ALA A 530 25.80 16.61 39.28
N VAL A 531 26.94 16.74 39.99
CA VAL A 531 28.27 16.47 39.42
C VAL A 531 28.37 15.07 38.80
N PRO A 532 28.07 13.95 39.49
CA PRO A 532 28.20 12.62 38.89
C PRO A 532 27.25 12.42 37.67
N ALA A 533 26.07 13.03 37.66
CA ALA A 533 25.15 12.95 36.53
C ALA A 533 25.67 13.71 35.30
N LEU A 534 26.21 14.92 35.52
CA LEU A 534 26.85 15.71 34.46
C LEU A 534 28.09 15.01 33.89
N GLU A 535 28.93 14.44 34.77
CA GLU A 535 30.10 13.65 34.37
C GLU A 535 29.69 12.41 33.55
N ARG A 536 28.64 11.71 33.96
CA ARG A 536 28.12 10.57 33.20
C ARG A 536 27.63 11.00 31.78
N SER A 537 26.92 12.13 31.70
CA SER A 537 26.51 12.69 30.40
C SER A 537 27.71 12.98 29.49
N LEU A 538 28.78 13.58 30.07
CA LEU A 538 30.02 13.92 29.32
C LEU A 538 30.89 12.71 28.99
N GLN A 539 30.81 11.62 29.73
CA GLN A 539 31.46 10.36 29.38
C GLN A 539 30.85 9.74 28.12
N ILE A 540 29.53 9.89 27.95
CA ILE A 540 28.80 9.37 26.79
C ILE A 540 28.99 10.29 25.59
N ASP A 541 28.82 11.59 25.78
CA ASP A 541 28.99 12.61 24.76
C ASP A 541 29.78 13.80 25.33
N PRO A 542 31.07 13.91 25.02
CA PRO A 542 31.94 15.01 25.48
C PRO A 542 31.66 16.35 24.79
N ALA A 543 30.95 16.36 23.66
CA ALA A 543 30.76 17.57 22.85
C ALA A 543 29.59 18.46 23.32
N GLN A 544 29.33 18.51 24.62
CA GLN A 544 28.22 19.24 25.23
C GLN A 544 28.71 20.49 25.99
N ALA A 545 28.95 21.60 25.30
CA ALA A 545 29.46 22.84 25.91
C ALA A 545 28.61 23.30 27.11
N LYS A 546 27.28 23.26 27.02
CA LYS A 546 26.39 23.64 28.13
C LYS A 546 26.55 22.75 29.36
N VAL A 547 26.83 21.46 29.21
CA VAL A 547 27.02 20.52 30.30
C VAL A 547 28.35 20.83 31.03
N TRP A 548 29.41 21.12 30.26
CA TRP A 548 30.67 21.57 30.83
C TRP A 548 30.50 22.85 31.63
N ALA A 549 29.76 23.84 31.11
CA ALA A 549 29.52 25.11 31.83
C ALA A 549 28.81 24.89 33.17
N VAL A 550 27.76 24.06 33.21
CA VAL A 550 27.05 23.73 34.46
C VAL A 550 27.93 22.91 35.42
N LEU A 551 28.76 22.01 34.91
CA LEU A 551 29.71 21.24 35.70
C LEU A 551 30.78 22.15 36.37
N ILE A 552 31.27 23.16 35.65
CA ILE A 552 32.19 24.18 36.22
C ILE A 552 31.54 24.89 37.40
N GLU A 553 30.30 25.38 37.21
CA GLU A 553 29.54 26.05 38.26
C GLU A 553 29.30 25.14 39.48
N ALA A 554 28.82 23.90 39.24
CA ALA A 554 28.56 22.93 40.30
C ALA A 554 29.82 22.60 41.12
N ARG A 555 30.95 22.36 40.46
CA ARG A 555 32.24 22.08 41.12
C ARG A 555 32.76 23.30 41.92
N ARG A 556 32.58 24.51 41.38
CA ARG A 556 32.93 25.76 42.04
C ARG A 556 32.11 25.95 43.35
N LEU A 557 30.79 25.76 43.25
CA LEU A 557 29.89 25.88 44.40
C LEU A 557 30.22 24.87 45.51
N LEU A 558 30.77 23.71 45.15
CA LEU A 558 31.28 22.70 46.09
C LEU A 558 32.70 22.99 46.61
N GLY A 559 33.32 24.13 46.24
CA GLY A 559 34.68 24.46 46.62
C GLY A 559 35.77 23.67 45.88
N ARG A 560 35.43 22.87 44.89
CA ARG A 560 36.37 22.01 44.13
C ARG A 560 37.03 22.77 42.97
N ARG A 561 37.81 23.84 43.34
CA ARG A 561 38.39 24.81 42.38
C ARG A 561 39.24 24.13 41.31
N ALA A 562 40.14 23.22 41.67
CA ALA A 562 41.01 22.55 40.69
C ALA A 562 40.19 21.74 39.66
N ALA A 563 39.17 21.00 40.09
CA ALA A 563 38.30 20.26 39.19
C ALA A 563 37.44 21.18 38.32
N ALA A 564 37.03 22.35 38.80
CA ALA A 564 36.32 23.35 38.03
C ALA A 564 37.19 23.93 36.89
N LEU A 565 38.49 24.19 37.18
CA LEU A 565 39.47 24.66 36.19
C LEU A 565 39.78 23.59 35.14
N ASP A 566 39.88 22.30 35.51
CA ASP A 566 40.00 21.19 34.52
C ASP A 566 38.82 21.14 33.57
N ALA A 567 37.61 21.29 34.08
CA ALA A 567 36.40 21.35 33.26
C ALA A 567 36.36 22.58 32.34
N TYR A 568 36.88 23.73 32.83
CA TYR A 568 37.02 24.96 32.04
C TYR A 568 37.97 24.77 30.84
N GLU A 569 39.12 24.15 31.06
CA GLU A 569 40.05 23.89 29.96
C GLU A 569 39.44 22.96 28.89
N LYS A 570 38.65 21.99 29.28
CA LYS A 570 37.89 21.13 28.34
C LYS A 570 36.82 21.92 27.56
N LEU A 571 36.08 22.79 28.25
CA LEU A 571 35.13 23.69 27.62
C LEU A 571 35.81 24.63 26.64
N ARG A 572 36.99 25.21 27.04
CA ARG A 572 37.76 26.14 26.21
C ARG A 572 38.26 25.49 24.90
N ALA A 573 38.65 24.22 24.99
CA ALA A 573 39.06 23.45 23.82
C ALA A 573 37.88 23.14 22.87
N LEU A 574 36.65 23.07 23.41
CA LEU A 574 35.43 22.76 22.66
C LEU A 574 34.76 24.03 22.08
N ASP A 575 34.59 25.04 22.94
CA ASP A 575 33.90 26.30 22.64
C ASP A 575 34.52 27.45 23.45
N GLY A 576 35.37 28.22 22.80
CA GLY A 576 36.12 29.34 23.42
C GLY A 576 35.20 30.45 23.92
N GLN A 577 34.07 30.73 23.22
CA GLN A 577 33.12 31.75 23.65
C GLN A 577 32.34 31.31 24.92
N ALA A 578 31.82 30.10 24.92
CA ALA A 578 31.13 29.55 26.09
C ALA A 578 32.08 29.45 27.30
N ALA A 579 33.38 29.18 27.06
CA ALA A 579 34.39 29.17 28.11
C ALA A 579 34.61 30.57 28.71
N GLU A 580 34.70 31.61 27.90
CA GLU A 580 34.82 32.98 28.42
C GLU A 580 33.60 33.39 29.27
N GLU A 581 32.40 33.04 28.85
CA GLU A 581 31.17 33.29 29.58
C GLU A 581 31.20 32.55 30.92
N ALA A 582 31.58 31.28 30.91
CA ALA A 582 31.74 30.46 32.11
C ALA A 582 32.85 31.02 33.07
N TRP A 583 33.94 31.53 32.53
CA TRP A 583 35.02 32.18 33.30
C TRP A 583 34.49 33.40 34.04
N ARG A 584 33.86 34.32 33.31
CA ARG A 584 33.30 35.55 33.90
C ARG A 584 32.30 35.27 35.01
N ALA A 585 31.42 34.28 34.75
CA ALA A 585 30.40 33.92 35.75
C ALA A 585 30.96 33.23 37.00
N ASN A 586 32.08 32.51 36.90
CA ASN A 586 32.53 31.63 37.98
C ASN A 586 33.85 32.03 38.64
N PHE A 587 34.74 32.77 37.95
CA PHE A 587 36.09 33.00 38.42
C PHE A 587 36.52 34.49 38.47
N ALA A 588 35.96 35.38 37.66
CA ALA A 588 36.36 36.78 37.55
C ALA A 588 36.30 37.52 38.92
N ALA A 589 35.21 37.36 39.67
CA ALA A 589 35.05 37.97 40.99
C ALA A 589 36.00 37.44 42.06
N LEU A 590 36.63 36.28 41.83
CA LEU A 590 37.65 35.70 42.75
C LEU A 590 39.06 36.26 42.47
N GLU A 591 39.36 36.65 41.22
CA GLU A 591 40.59 37.28 40.84
C GLU A 591 40.67 38.73 41.40
N GLU A 592 39.55 39.48 41.31
CA GLU A 592 39.45 40.82 41.87
C GLU A 592 39.68 40.83 43.38
N LYS A 593 39.19 39.82 44.10
CA LYS A 593 39.42 39.67 45.56
C LYS A 593 40.81 39.14 45.92
N GLY A 594 41.46 38.43 45.02
CA GLY A 594 42.85 37.93 45.17
C GLY A 594 43.91 38.98 44.86
N ALA A 595 43.60 39.92 43.97
CA ALA A 595 44.47 41.06 43.61
C ALA A 595 44.40 42.20 44.62
N ALA A 596 43.39 42.18 45.51
CA ALA A 596 43.18 43.16 46.62
C ALA A 596 43.77 42.73 47.94
N ARG A 597 44.47 41.60 48.00
CA ARG A 597 45.26 41.11 49.13
C ARG A 597 46.74 40.99 48.72
#